data_9cd77a7e04a1f18299a4c80a54c6563a
#
_entry.id   9cd77a7e04a1f18299a4c80a54c6563a
#
_cell.length_a   1.000
_cell.length_b   1.000
_cell.length_c   1.000
_cell.angle_alpha   90.00
_cell.angle_beta   90.00
_cell.angle_gamma   90.00
#
_symmetry.space_group_name_H-M   'P 1'
#
loop_
_entity.id
_entity.type
_entity.pdbx_description
1 polymer ?
#
loop_
_entity_poly.entity_id
_entity_poly.type
_entity_poly.pdbx_seq_one_letter_code
_entity_poly.pdbx_strand_id
1 'polypeptide(L)'
;MGSVGKLFGKTCMNENTKEILQILQEECAEVIVEICKIMRFGPDQCKPNSDETNIMALQKELGDLQAMIELLVKAKVGVTSNGIADAKKVKFEKLKQWSTLFVNK
;
A
#
# COMPACT_ATOMS: atom_id res chain seq x y z
N MET A 1 11.11 -26.79 5.25
CA MET A 1 12.00 -26.63 5.03
C MET A 1 12.38 -25.38 4.71
N GLY A 2 12.25 -24.50 5.51
CA GLY A 2 12.59 -23.15 5.27
C GLY A 2 13.91 -22.97 4.58
N SER A 3 14.84 -23.84 4.90
CA SER A 3 16.15 -23.67 4.32
C SER A 3 16.18 -23.96 2.83
N VAL A 4 15.18 -24.65 2.32
CA VAL A 4 15.12 -24.92 0.90
C VAL A 4 15.03 -23.62 0.12
N GLY A 5 14.35 -22.64 0.69
CA GLY A 5 14.21 -21.38 0.01
C GLY A 5 15.38 -20.44 0.19
N LYS A 6 16.44 -20.88 0.87
CA LYS A 6 17.55 -19.98 1.13
C LYS A 6 18.80 -20.46 0.43
N LEU A 7 19.27 -19.65 -0.53
CA LEU A 7 20.45 -20.00 -1.31
C LEU A 7 21.32 -18.78 -1.43
N PHE A 8 22.58 -18.87 -1.07
CA PHE A 8 23.53 -17.77 -1.14
C PHE A 8 23.05 -16.55 -0.36
N GLY A 9 22.44 -16.76 0.80
CA GLY A 9 21.92 -15.66 1.60
C GLY A 9 20.60 -15.08 1.14
N LYS A 10 20.05 -15.61 0.04
CA LYS A 10 18.76 -15.14 -0.47
C LYS A 10 17.68 -16.16 -0.15
N THR A 11 16.47 -15.67 0.13
CA THR A 11 15.32 -16.53 0.35
C THR A 11 14.51 -16.61 -0.94
N CYS A 12 14.25 -17.83 -1.40
CA CYS A 12 13.38 -18.01 -2.56
C CYS A 12 11.94 -17.94 -2.10
N MET A 13 11.15 -17.15 -2.79
CA MET A 13 9.74 -17.03 -2.50
C MET A 13 8.95 -18.05 -3.28
N ASN A 14 7.89 -18.59 -2.68
CA ASN A 14 7.01 -19.47 -3.42
C ASN A 14 6.16 -18.65 -4.39
N GLU A 15 5.48 -19.34 -5.31
CA GLU A 15 4.72 -18.68 -6.36
C GLU A 15 3.56 -17.86 -5.81
N ASN A 16 2.95 -18.33 -4.72
CA ASN A 16 1.87 -17.60 -4.09
C ASN A 16 2.34 -16.24 -3.57
N THR A 17 3.49 -16.22 -2.89
CA THR A 17 4.05 -14.97 -2.38
C THR A 17 4.43 -14.04 -3.52
N LYS A 18 5.00 -14.57 -4.59
CA LYS A 18 5.35 -13.76 -5.76
C LYS A 18 4.11 -13.10 -6.36
N GLU A 19 3.01 -13.86 -6.46
CA GLU A 19 1.78 -13.32 -7.01
C GLU A 19 1.22 -12.22 -6.11
N ILE A 20 1.23 -12.43 -4.79
CA ILE A 20 0.78 -11.40 -3.84
C ILE A 20 1.59 -10.12 -4.02
N LEU A 21 2.91 -10.24 -4.07
CA LEU A 21 3.78 -9.07 -4.22
C LEU A 21 3.56 -8.37 -5.56
N GLN A 22 3.34 -9.14 -6.61
CA GLN A 22 3.10 -8.57 -7.93
C GLN A 22 1.80 -7.77 -7.95
N ILE A 23 0.74 -8.32 -7.37
CA ILE A 23 -0.54 -7.61 -7.30
C ILE A 23 -0.43 -6.40 -6.37
N LEU A 24 0.26 -6.56 -5.23
CA LEU A 24 0.48 -5.44 -4.32
C LEU A 24 1.19 -4.29 -5.05
N GLN A 25 2.19 -4.61 -5.85
CA GLN A 25 2.90 -3.61 -6.64
C GLN A 25 1.95 -2.89 -7.60
N GLU A 26 1.06 -3.64 -8.25
CA GLU A 26 0.07 -3.05 -9.16
C GLU A 26 -0.88 -2.13 -8.42
N GLU A 27 -1.33 -2.53 -7.22
CA GLU A 27 -2.23 -1.67 -6.45
C GLU A 27 -1.53 -0.40 -5.99
N CYS A 28 -0.25 -0.46 -5.65
CA CYS A 28 0.51 0.74 -5.34
C CYS A 28 0.53 1.70 -6.53
N ALA A 29 0.72 1.17 -7.73
CA ALA A 29 0.72 1.98 -8.94
C ALA A 29 -0.65 2.61 -9.19
N GLU A 30 -1.73 1.86 -8.96
CA GLU A 30 -3.07 2.38 -9.12
C GLU A 30 -3.38 3.51 -8.14
N VAL A 31 -2.89 3.40 -6.90
CA VAL A 31 -3.02 4.48 -5.92
C VAL A 31 -2.37 5.76 -6.45
N ILE A 32 -1.16 5.63 -7.00
CA ILE A 32 -0.44 6.78 -7.55
C ILE A 32 -1.25 7.42 -8.68
N VAL A 33 -1.83 6.61 -9.56
CA VAL A 33 -2.63 7.12 -10.67
C VAL A 33 -3.81 7.93 -10.16
N GLU A 34 -4.53 7.42 -9.14
CA GLU A 34 -5.69 8.13 -8.63
C GLU A 34 -5.29 9.42 -7.92
N ILE A 35 -4.18 9.42 -7.19
CA ILE A 35 -3.68 10.66 -6.57
C ILE A 35 -3.35 11.70 -7.64
N CYS A 36 -2.71 11.28 -8.73
CA CYS A 36 -2.38 12.19 -9.83
C CYS A 36 -3.64 12.83 -10.42
N LYS A 37 -4.71 12.05 -10.56
CA LYS A 37 -5.97 12.58 -11.07
C LYS A 37 -6.57 13.61 -10.11
N ILE A 38 -6.53 13.34 -8.81
CA ILE A 38 -7.03 14.27 -7.81
C ILE A 38 -6.24 15.57 -7.85
N MET A 39 -4.91 15.47 -7.92
CA MET A 39 -4.06 16.65 -7.94
C MET A 39 -4.30 17.50 -9.20
N ARG A 40 -4.56 16.83 -10.32
CA ARG A 40 -4.76 17.53 -11.59
C ARG A 40 -6.17 18.05 -11.77
N PHE A 41 -7.18 17.29 -11.35
CA PHE A 41 -8.56 17.59 -11.68
C PHE A 41 -9.45 17.84 -10.47
N GLY A 42 -8.95 17.62 -9.26
CA GLY A 42 -9.73 17.78 -8.03
C GLY A 42 -10.39 16.48 -7.57
N PRO A 43 -10.77 16.41 -6.29
CA PRO A 43 -11.33 15.20 -5.73
C PRO A 43 -12.74 14.89 -6.24
N ASP A 44 -13.51 15.91 -6.60
CA ASP A 44 -14.92 15.76 -6.94
C ASP A 44 -15.22 15.54 -8.40
N GLN A 45 -14.21 15.58 -9.27
CA GLN A 45 -14.46 15.34 -10.68
C GLN A 45 -14.78 13.87 -10.92
N CYS A 46 -15.79 13.63 -11.74
CA CYS A 46 -16.21 12.29 -12.07
C CYS A 46 -15.55 11.79 -13.34
N LYS A 47 -15.44 10.48 -13.46
CA LYS A 47 -15.04 9.85 -14.71
C LYS A 47 -16.12 10.10 -15.77
N PRO A 48 -15.77 10.10 -17.05
CA PRO A 48 -16.78 10.23 -18.12
C PRO A 48 -17.86 9.17 -17.96
N ASN A 49 -19.10 9.61 -18.07
CA ASN A 49 -20.28 8.73 -18.02
C ASN A 49 -20.40 7.94 -16.72
N SER A 50 -19.96 8.52 -15.61
CA SER A 50 -19.95 7.83 -14.32
C SER A 50 -20.21 8.85 -13.20
N ASP A 51 -20.76 8.35 -12.10
CA ASP A 51 -20.92 9.12 -10.88
C ASP A 51 -19.73 8.93 -9.94
N GLU A 52 -18.75 8.13 -10.35
CA GLU A 52 -17.59 7.86 -9.50
C GLU A 52 -16.63 9.06 -9.54
N THR A 53 -16.45 9.71 -8.38
CA THR A 53 -15.52 10.83 -8.27
C THR A 53 -14.10 10.31 -8.14
N ASN A 54 -13.12 11.20 -8.34
CA ASN A 54 -11.72 10.83 -8.18
C ASN A 54 -11.40 10.39 -6.76
N ILE A 55 -12.04 11.01 -5.75
CA ILE A 55 -11.78 10.60 -4.37
C ILE A 55 -12.39 9.22 -4.08
N MET A 56 -13.53 8.89 -4.68
CA MET A 56 -14.12 7.56 -4.54
C MET A 56 -13.22 6.51 -5.18
N ALA A 57 -12.65 6.82 -6.33
CA ALA A 57 -11.73 5.92 -7.00
C ALA A 57 -10.48 5.68 -6.15
N LEU A 58 -9.95 6.73 -5.52
CA LEU A 58 -8.82 6.57 -4.62
C LEU A 58 -9.17 5.67 -3.43
N GLN A 59 -10.34 5.90 -2.83
CA GLN A 59 -10.76 5.07 -1.70
C GLN A 59 -10.79 3.59 -2.07
N LYS A 60 -11.28 3.29 -3.26
CA LYS A 60 -11.34 1.92 -3.75
C LYS A 60 -9.95 1.31 -3.88
N GLU A 61 -9.02 2.06 -4.47
CA GLU A 61 -7.65 1.56 -4.63
C GLU A 61 -6.95 1.38 -3.29
N LEU A 62 -7.23 2.25 -2.32
CA LEU A 62 -6.66 2.09 -0.98
C LEU A 62 -7.17 0.82 -0.31
N GLY A 63 -8.45 0.48 -0.52
CA GLY A 63 -8.98 -0.78 -0.02
C GLY A 63 -8.31 -1.98 -0.68
N ASP A 64 -8.13 -1.91 -1.99
CA ASP A 64 -7.46 -2.98 -2.73
C ASP A 64 -6.02 -3.16 -2.21
N LEU A 65 -5.32 -2.06 -1.96
CA LEU A 65 -3.97 -2.10 -1.42
C LEU A 65 -3.95 -2.76 -0.04
N GLN A 66 -4.87 -2.38 0.84
CA GLN A 66 -4.93 -2.94 2.18
C GLN A 66 -5.22 -4.44 2.15
N ALA A 67 -6.08 -4.87 1.21
CA ALA A 67 -6.36 -6.30 1.06
C ALA A 67 -5.09 -7.07 0.73
N MET A 68 -4.25 -6.55 -0.15
CA MET A 68 -3.03 -7.22 -0.52
C MET A 68 -2.00 -7.21 0.60
N ILE A 69 -1.97 -6.13 1.40
CA ILE A 69 -1.10 -6.09 2.58
C ILE A 69 -1.51 -7.20 3.56
N GLU A 70 -2.81 -7.36 3.76
CA GLU A 70 -3.32 -8.40 4.65
C GLU A 70 -2.92 -9.80 4.18
N LEU A 71 -3.03 -10.06 2.89
CA LEU A 71 -2.62 -11.34 2.33
C LEU A 71 -1.11 -11.58 2.48
N LEU A 72 -0.32 -10.51 2.33
CA LEU A 72 1.12 -10.63 2.50
C LEU A 72 1.47 -11.01 3.94
N VAL A 73 0.79 -10.41 4.91
CA VAL A 73 1.00 -10.77 6.31
C VAL A 73 0.66 -12.25 6.54
N LYS A 74 -0.45 -12.70 5.96
CA LYS A 74 -0.87 -14.09 6.10
C LYS A 74 0.09 -15.08 5.44
N ALA A 75 0.85 -14.62 4.46
CA ALA A 75 1.81 -15.48 3.76
C ALA A 75 3.02 -15.84 4.61
N LYS A 76 3.22 -15.17 5.74
CA LYS A 76 4.28 -15.48 6.70
C LYS A 76 5.68 -15.39 6.12
N VAL A 77 5.93 -14.29 5.41
CA VAL A 77 7.23 -14.07 4.77
C VAL A 77 8.06 -13.03 5.51
N GLY A 78 7.65 -12.67 6.74
CA GLY A 78 8.40 -11.72 7.54
C GLY A 78 7.71 -10.37 7.73
N VAL A 79 6.70 -10.08 6.95
CA VAL A 79 5.90 -8.86 7.15
C VAL A 79 4.81 -9.21 8.15
N THR A 80 4.76 -8.47 9.26
CA THR A 80 3.80 -8.75 10.33
C THR A 80 2.95 -7.53 10.63
N SER A 81 1.77 -7.78 11.21
CA SER A 81 0.89 -6.69 11.62
C SER A 81 1.59 -5.78 12.64
N ASN A 82 2.31 -6.37 13.60
CA ASN A 82 3.02 -5.58 14.60
C ASN A 82 4.14 -4.76 13.97
N GLY A 83 4.88 -5.33 13.02
CA GLY A 83 5.93 -4.63 12.33
C GLY A 83 5.39 -3.42 11.56
N ILE A 84 4.25 -3.61 10.89
CA ILE A 84 3.60 -2.53 10.17
C ILE A 84 3.14 -1.45 11.15
N ALA A 85 2.53 -1.85 12.28
CA ALA A 85 2.07 -0.90 13.28
C ALA A 85 3.22 -0.08 13.86
N ASP A 86 4.35 -0.73 14.13
CA ASP A 86 5.54 -0.04 14.63
C ASP A 86 6.08 0.97 13.62
N ALA A 87 6.16 0.56 12.36
CA ALA A 87 6.61 1.45 11.29
C ALA A 87 5.69 2.65 11.15
N LYS A 88 4.39 2.43 11.33
CA LYS A 88 3.39 3.49 11.27
C LYS A 88 3.63 4.53 12.37
N LYS A 89 3.92 4.07 13.59
CA LYS A 89 4.23 4.98 14.70
C LYS A 89 5.45 5.83 14.39
N VAL A 90 6.50 5.20 13.87
CA VAL A 90 7.72 5.93 13.50
C VAL A 90 7.41 6.97 12.43
N LYS A 91 6.57 6.63 11.45
CA LYS A 91 6.20 7.58 10.41
C LYS A 91 5.46 8.78 10.99
N PHE A 92 4.52 8.55 11.92
CA PHE A 92 3.80 9.65 12.54
C PHE A 92 4.74 10.58 13.30
N GLU A 93 5.75 10.04 13.98
CA GLU A 93 6.73 10.88 14.69
C GLU A 93 7.57 11.70 13.71
N LYS A 94 7.96 11.09 12.59
CA LYS A 94 8.70 11.82 11.56
C LYS A 94 7.86 12.94 10.98
N LEU A 95 6.57 12.70 10.77
CA LEU A 95 5.69 13.73 10.21
C LEU A 95 5.54 14.92 11.14
N LYS A 96 5.55 14.70 12.46
CA LYS A 96 5.51 15.80 13.41
C LYS A 96 6.72 16.70 13.25
N GLN A 97 7.86 16.11 12.91
CA GLN A 97 9.12 16.84 12.80
C GLN A 97 9.33 17.46 11.42
N TRP A 98 8.94 16.75 10.37
CA TRP A 98 9.29 17.13 9.00
C TRP A 98 8.13 17.60 8.12
N SER A 99 6.91 17.66 8.66
CA SER A 99 5.76 18.12 7.88
C SER A 99 4.94 19.08 8.72
N THR A 100 3.95 19.71 8.08
CA THR A 100 3.05 20.63 8.77
C THR A 100 1.74 19.97 9.18
N LEU A 101 1.63 18.67 8.97
CA LEU A 101 0.35 17.96 9.16
C LEU A 101 -0.17 18.00 10.59
N PHE A 102 0.72 18.07 11.57
CA PHE A 102 0.34 18.05 12.98
C PHE A 102 0.61 19.35 13.71
N VAL A 103 0.82 20.42 12.97
CA VAL A 103 1.10 21.73 13.58
C VAL A 103 -0.21 22.45 13.82
N ASN A 104 -0.45 22.80 15.10
CA ASN A 104 -1.64 23.58 15.47
C ASN A 104 -2.95 23.02 14.96
N LYS A 105 -3.14 21.75 15.14
CA LYS A 105 -4.41 21.11 14.77
C LYS A 105 -5.39 21.16 15.93
#